data_a34c3d9b91daec521d67b0e564dcddcb
#
_entry.id   a34c3d9b91daec521d67b0e564dcddcb
#
_cell.length_a   1.000
_cell.length_b   1.000
_cell.length_c   1.000
_cell.angle_alpha   90.00
_cell.angle_beta   90.00
_cell.angle_gamma   90.00
#
_symmetry.space_group_name_H-M   'P 1'
#
loop_
_entity.id
_entity.type
_entity.pdbx_description
1 polymer ?
#
loop_
_entity_poly.entity_id
_entity_poly.type
_entity_poly.pdbx_seq_one_letter_code
_entity_poly.pdbx_strand_id
1 'polypeptide(L)' 'MTSTYTVQGMTCDHCVNSVTEELLSIMGVTDVEIDLVEGGDSTVRVTRTEPLDPERVREAIDEAGYQHLA' A
#
# COMPACT_ATOMS: atom_id res chain seq x y z
N MET A 1 0.24 5.38 -14.64
CA MET A 1 1.00 4.12 -14.43
C MET A 1 0.57 3.48 -13.12
N THR A 2 0.54 2.17 -13.07
CA THR A 2 0.08 1.42 -11.89
C THR A 2 1.18 0.50 -11.40
N SER A 3 1.41 0.50 -10.09
CA SER A 3 2.34 -0.41 -9.43
C SER A 3 1.56 -1.30 -8.49
N THR A 4 1.96 -2.57 -8.40
CA THR A 4 1.30 -3.55 -7.54
C THR A 4 2.25 -4.02 -6.46
N TYR A 5 1.78 -4.05 -5.22
CA TYR A 5 2.55 -4.50 -4.07
C TYR A 5 1.77 -5.54 -3.29
N THR A 6 2.49 -6.37 -2.55
CA THR A 6 1.88 -7.37 -1.67
C THR A 6 2.15 -6.98 -0.23
N VAL A 7 1.10 -6.92 0.58
CA VAL A 7 1.18 -6.55 1.99
C VAL A 7 0.58 -7.65 2.84
N GLN A 8 1.30 -8.06 3.87
CA GLN A 8 0.86 -9.11 4.78
C GLN A 8 0.37 -8.52 6.10
N GLY A 9 -0.59 -9.18 6.72
CA GLY A 9 -1.05 -8.83 8.07
C GLY A 9 -2.27 -7.94 8.14
N MET A 10 -2.86 -7.56 7.00
CA MET A 10 -4.11 -6.81 7.00
C MET A 10 -5.29 -7.74 7.31
N THR A 11 -6.14 -7.34 8.26
CA THR A 11 -7.24 -8.18 8.73
C THR A 11 -8.60 -7.50 8.67
N CYS A 12 -8.68 -6.19 8.41
CA CYS A 12 -9.94 -5.47 8.41
C CYS A 12 -9.86 -4.18 7.58
N ASP A 13 -11.01 -3.52 7.41
CA ASP A 13 -11.10 -2.27 6.66
C ASP A 13 -10.26 -1.13 7.24
N HIS A 14 -10.08 -1.10 8.55
CA HIS A 14 -9.22 -0.10 9.18
C HIS A 14 -7.78 -0.23 8.70
N CYS A 15 -7.32 -1.45 8.51
CA CYS A 15 -6.00 -1.71 7.98
C CYS A 15 -5.86 -1.18 6.55
N VAL A 16 -6.88 -1.43 5.73
CA VAL A 16 -6.93 -0.93 4.36
C VAL A 16 -6.86 0.60 4.35
N ASN A 17 -7.65 1.25 5.19
CA ASN A 17 -7.67 2.71 5.28
C ASN A 17 -6.32 3.29 5.69
N SER A 18 -5.67 2.69 6.69
CA SER A 18 -4.37 3.14 7.17
C SER A 18 -3.31 3.08 6.06
N VAL A 19 -3.22 1.95 5.36
CA VAL A 19 -2.28 1.78 4.26
C VAL A 19 -2.59 2.75 3.14
N THR A 20 -3.88 2.91 2.80
CA THR A 20 -4.31 3.82 1.75
C THR A 20 -3.89 5.26 2.06
N GLU A 21 -4.14 5.74 3.28
CA GLU A 21 -3.79 7.09 3.69
C GLU A 21 -2.28 7.33 3.61
N GLU A 22 -1.50 6.38 4.10
CA GLU A 22 -0.04 6.50 4.08
C GLU A 22 0.50 6.53 2.65
N LEU A 23 -0.03 5.70 1.78
CA LEU A 23 0.39 5.67 0.38
C LEU A 23 -0.05 6.92 -0.37
N LEU A 24 -1.24 7.44 -0.10
CA LEU A 24 -1.71 8.68 -0.72
C LEU A 24 -0.90 9.89 -0.31
N SER A 25 -0.19 9.83 0.80
CA SER A 25 0.68 10.92 1.24
C SER A 25 1.97 11.00 0.44
N ILE A 26 2.28 9.99 -0.36
CA ILE A 26 3.49 9.97 -1.19
C ILE A 26 3.27 10.82 -2.44
N MET A 27 4.21 11.72 -2.72
CA MET A 27 4.15 12.57 -3.91
C MET A 27 4.16 11.71 -5.18
N GLY A 28 3.25 12.00 -6.10
CA GLY A 28 3.12 11.24 -7.34
C GLY A 28 2.04 10.16 -7.32
N VAL A 29 1.53 9.81 -6.13
CA VAL A 29 0.43 8.85 -6.00
C VAL A 29 -0.89 9.59 -6.18
N THR A 30 -1.72 9.11 -7.12
CA THR A 30 -3.02 9.71 -7.41
C THR A 30 -4.19 8.87 -6.90
N ASP A 31 -3.99 7.56 -6.79
CA ASP A 31 -5.05 6.67 -6.31
C ASP A 31 -4.44 5.39 -5.73
N VAL A 32 -5.15 4.77 -4.80
CA VAL A 32 -4.73 3.51 -4.18
C VAL A 32 -5.94 2.59 -4.09
N GLU A 33 -5.78 1.35 -4.54
CA GLU A 33 -6.82 0.34 -4.49
C GLU A 33 -6.26 -0.93 -3.84
N ILE A 34 -6.99 -1.47 -2.87
CA ILE A 34 -6.51 -2.63 -2.10
C ILE A 34 -7.52 -3.76 -2.17
N ASP A 35 -7.05 -4.94 -2.59
CA ASP A 35 -7.81 -6.19 -2.47
C ASP A 35 -7.42 -6.85 -1.16
N LEU A 36 -8.28 -6.72 -0.16
CA LEU A 36 -8.04 -7.27 1.17
C LEU A 36 -8.20 -8.80 1.17
N VAL A 37 -7.18 -9.50 1.68
CA VAL A 37 -7.24 -10.93 1.95
C VAL A 37 -6.96 -11.09 3.43
N GLU A 38 -7.99 -11.37 4.23
CA GLU A 38 -7.86 -11.50 5.69
C GLU A 38 -6.90 -12.63 6.04
N GLY A 39 -5.89 -12.30 6.84
CA GLY A 39 -4.90 -13.28 7.29
C GLY A 39 -3.96 -13.79 6.21
N GLY A 40 -4.05 -13.25 4.99
CA GLY A 40 -3.20 -13.65 3.88
C GLY A 40 -2.48 -12.47 3.26
N ASP A 41 -2.05 -12.63 2.03
CA ASP A 41 -1.32 -11.60 1.28
C ASP A 41 -2.32 -10.74 0.50
N SER A 42 -2.49 -9.50 0.94
CA SER A 42 -3.36 -8.54 0.27
C SER A 42 -2.62 -7.84 -0.86
N THR A 43 -3.34 -7.55 -1.93
CA THR A 43 -2.78 -6.87 -3.10
C THR A 43 -3.10 -5.38 -3.05
N VAL A 44 -2.08 -4.56 -3.18
CA VAL A 44 -2.20 -3.09 -3.19
C VAL A 44 -1.84 -2.58 -4.57
N ARG A 45 -2.78 -1.91 -5.22
CA ARG A 45 -2.56 -1.27 -6.53
C ARG A 45 -2.46 0.23 -6.34
N VAL A 46 -1.36 0.80 -6.76
CA VAL A 46 -1.08 2.23 -6.64
C VAL A 46 -1.02 2.86 -8.02
N THR A 47 -1.90 3.80 -8.27
CA THR A 47 -1.86 4.60 -9.51
C THR A 47 -0.99 5.83 -9.26
N ARG A 48 -0.05 6.05 -10.15
CA ARG A 48 0.95 7.11 -10.00
C ARG A 48 1.19 7.87 -11.30
N THR A 49 1.64 9.11 -11.18
CA THR A 49 1.97 9.96 -12.32
C THR A 49 3.45 9.91 -12.65
N GLU A 50 4.28 9.45 -11.72
CA GLU A 50 5.73 9.35 -11.89
C GLU A 50 6.26 8.13 -11.16
N PRO A 51 7.48 7.64 -11.46
CA PRO A 51 8.05 6.50 -10.78
C PRO A 51 8.16 6.73 -9.27
N LEU A 52 7.74 5.74 -8.48
CA LEU A 52 7.83 5.79 -7.03
C LEU A 52 9.15 5.20 -6.55
N ASP A 53 9.68 5.79 -5.48
CA ASP A 53 10.82 5.22 -4.77
C ASP A 53 10.31 4.02 -3.96
N PRO A 54 10.83 2.80 -4.20
CA PRO A 54 10.40 1.61 -3.45
C PRO A 54 10.58 1.75 -1.94
N GLU A 55 11.60 2.48 -1.50
CA GLU A 55 11.82 2.71 -0.07
C GLU A 55 10.73 3.56 0.55
N ARG A 56 10.20 4.52 -0.19
CA ARG A 56 9.09 5.36 0.27
C ARG A 56 7.83 4.54 0.47
N VAL A 57 7.55 3.65 -0.47
CA VAL A 57 6.39 2.76 -0.38
C VAL A 57 6.53 1.84 0.82
N ARG A 58 7.71 1.27 1.01
CA ARG A 58 7.99 0.39 2.15
C ARG A 58 7.85 1.12 3.47
N GLU A 59 8.37 2.34 3.58
CA GLU A 59 8.24 3.17 4.77
C GLU A 59 6.78 3.47 5.08
N ALA A 60 5.98 3.78 4.07
CA ALA A 60 4.56 4.05 4.25
C ALA A 60 3.82 2.84 4.81
N ILE A 61 4.12 1.64 4.30
CA ILE A 61 3.53 0.41 4.77
C ILE A 61 3.98 0.08 6.18
N ASP A 62 5.26 0.29 6.50
CA ASP A 62 5.79 0.12 7.86
C ASP A 62 5.14 1.08 8.84
N GLU A 63 4.93 2.33 8.45
CA GLU A 63 4.26 3.33 9.29
C GLU A 63 2.82 2.92 9.60
N ALA A 64 2.16 2.26 8.68
CA ALA A 64 0.83 1.72 8.90
C ALA A 64 0.83 0.46 9.77
N GLY A 65 2.02 -0.11 10.06
CA GLY A 65 2.16 -1.27 10.93
C GLY A 65 2.10 -2.62 10.23
N TYR A 66 2.33 -2.66 8.92
CA TYR A 66 2.23 -3.90 8.13
C TYR A 66 3.55 -4.25 7.45
N GLN A 67 3.63 -5.47 6.94
CA GLN A 67 4.80 -5.96 6.23
C GLN A 67 4.60 -5.90 4.72
N HIS A 68 5.56 -5.27 4.05
CA HIS A 68 5.63 -5.26 2.60
C HIS A 68 6.43 -6.49 2.14
N LEU A 69 5.82 -7.34 1.32
CA LEU A 69 6.46 -8.57 0.87
C LEU A 69 7.12 -8.44 -0.50
N ALA A 70 6.57 -7.66 -1.39
CA ALA A 70 7.13 -7.52 -2.73
C ALA A 70 6.64 -6.27 -3.45
#